data_01eca1f7dd7c49ff31c9585f52d67783
#
_entry.id   01eca1f7dd7c49ff31c9585f52d67783
#
_cell.length_a   1.000
_cell.length_b   1.000
_cell.length_c   1.000
_cell.angle_alpha   90.00
_cell.angle_beta   90.00
_cell.angle_gamma   90.00
#
_symmetry.space_group_name_H-M   'P 1'
#
loop_
_entity.id
_entity.type
_entity.pdbx_description
1 polymer ?
#
loop_
_entity_poly.entity_id
_entity_poly.type
_entity_poly.pdbx_seq_one_letter_code
_entity_poly.pdbx_strand_id
1 'polypeptide(L)'
;MANLIINGKSISVDVEDDTPLLWAIRENVGLTGTKYGCGIAQCGACTVHVDGVAMRSCGVTVSEAVGKQIITIEGLASTGALHKVQEAWVANDVPQCGYCQSGMIMAVAALLKEKPKPTDQDINEAITNICRCGTFQQVREAIHAVANA
;
A
#
# COMPACT_ATOMS: atom_id res chain seq x y z
N MET A 1 -1.20 -18.20 17.67
CA MET A 1 -0.20 -17.11 17.77
C MET A 1 0.70 -17.13 16.56
N ALA A 2 0.76 -16.06 15.78
CA ALA A 2 1.58 -15.94 14.59
C ALA A 2 2.63 -14.83 14.75
N ASN A 3 3.81 -15.01 14.17
CA ASN A 3 4.87 -13.98 14.15
C ASN A 3 4.91 -13.36 12.77
N LEU A 4 4.61 -12.05 12.71
CA LEU A 4 4.67 -11.24 11.50
C LEU A 4 5.88 -10.32 11.53
N ILE A 5 6.52 -10.13 10.38
CA ILE A 5 7.61 -9.16 10.24
C ILE A 5 7.02 -7.93 9.53
N ILE A 6 6.70 -6.89 10.31
CA ILE A 6 6.05 -5.69 9.80
C ILE A 6 6.96 -4.48 10.00
N ASN A 7 7.28 -3.79 8.91
CA ASN A 7 8.16 -2.61 8.91
C ASN A 7 9.50 -2.90 9.62
N GLY A 8 10.06 -4.08 9.37
CA GLY A 8 11.34 -4.52 9.93
C GLY A 8 11.28 -4.98 11.39
N LYS A 9 10.10 -5.06 11.99
CA LYS A 9 9.92 -5.51 13.38
C LYS A 9 9.19 -6.85 13.40
N SER A 10 9.67 -7.79 14.20
CA SER A 10 8.96 -9.05 14.48
C SER A 10 7.90 -8.79 15.56
N ILE A 11 6.64 -9.06 15.23
CA ILE A 11 5.49 -8.80 16.09
C ILE A 11 4.68 -10.09 16.20
N SER A 12 4.44 -10.53 17.43
CA SER A 12 3.56 -11.67 17.70
C SER A 12 2.12 -11.19 17.80
N VAL A 13 1.23 -11.83 17.04
CA VAL A 13 -0.21 -11.57 17.04
C VAL A 13 -0.96 -12.84 17.44
N ASP A 14 -1.97 -12.68 18.30
CA ASP A 14 -2.81 -13.78 18.75
C ASP A 14 -4.16 -13.74 18.01
N VAL A 15 -4.17 -14.35 16.85
CA VAL A 15 -5.31 -14.42 15.95
C VAL A 15 -5.36 -15.81 15.30
N GLU A 16 -6.51 -16.16 14.74
CA GLU A 16 -6.69 -17.37 13.94
C GLU A 16 -5.89 -17.28 12.64
N ASP A 17 -5.47 -18.41 12.11
CA ASP A 17 -4.60 -18.52 10.93
C ASP A 17 -5.24 -17.94 9.66
N ASP A 18 -6.56 -18.02 9.54
CA ASP A 18 -7.37 -17.52 8.43
C ASP A 18 -7.77 -16.03 8.57
N THR A 19 -7.38 -15.38 9.66
CA THR A 19 -7.63 -13.95 9.86
C THR A 19 -7.02 -13.15 8.70
N PRO A 20 -7.77 -12.25 8.04
CA PRO A 20 -7.20 -11.38 7.02
C PRO A 20 -6.09 -10.50 7.60
N LEU A 21 -4.97 -10.44 6.91
CA LEU A 21 -3.78 -9.66 7.31
C LEU A 21 -4.12 -8.20 7.63
N LEU A 22 -5.08 -7.61 6.90
CA LEU A 22 -5.57 -6.27 7.15
C LEU A 22 -5.99 -6.04 8.60
N TRP A 23 -6.73 -6.99 9.18
CA TRP A 23 -7.22 -6.85 10.55
C TRP A 23 -6.11 -7.07 11.58
N ALA A 24 -5.20 -8.00 11.33
CA ALA A 24 -4.02 -8.16 12.19
C ALA A 24 -3.18 -6.87 12.23
N ILE A 25 -2.97 -6.22 11.08
CA ILE A 25 -2.26 -4.94 10.97
C ILE A 25 -2.98 -3.84 11.76
N ARG A 26 -4.29 -3.70 11.59
CA ARG A 26 -5.05 -2.60 12.17
C ARG A 26 -5.36 -2.79 13.65
N GLU A 27 -5.87 -3.99 14.01
CA GLU A 27 -6.44 -4.22 15.34
C GLU A 27 -5.40 -4.78 16.34
N ASN A 28 -4.52 -5.66 15.90
CA ASN A 28 -3.53 -6.27 16.78
C ASN A 28 -2.22 -5.49 16.84
N VAL A 29 -1.75 -4.99 15.69
CA VAL A 29 -0.51 -4.20 15.62
C VAL A 29 -0.77 -2.70 15.84
N GLY A 30 -1.98 -2.23 15.56
CA GLY A 30 -2.39 -0.83 15.77
C GLY A 30 -1.93 0.13 14.66
N LEU A 31 -1.54 -0.39 13.48
CA LEU A 31 -1.17 0.42 12.33
C LEU A 31 -2.41 0.72 11.49
N THR A 32 -2.96 1.91 11.63
CA THR A 32 -4.26 2.30 11.05
C THR A 32 -4.20 2.98 9.69
N GLY A 33 -3.00 3.20 9.14
CA GLY A 33 -2.82 3.81 7.82
C GLY A 33 -3.33 2.95 6.66
N THR A 34 -3.22 1.62 6.78
CA THR A 34 -3.83 0.67 5.85
C THR A 34 -5.35 0.62 6.08
N LYS A 35 -6.16 0.84 5.03
CA LYS A 35 -7.60 1.04 5.15
C LYS A 35 -8.42 -0.15 4.67
N TYR A 36 -9.59 -0.34 5.29
CA TYR A 36 -10.63 -1.25 4.83
C TYR A 36 -11.55 -0.54 3.83
N GLY A 37 -11.90 -1.23 2.75
CA GLY A 37 -12.89 -0.76 1.79
C GLY A 37 -13.86 -1.89 1.41
N CYS A 38 -13.52 -2.74 0.42
CA CYS A 38 -14.42 -3.78 -0.09
C CYS A 38 -14.35 -5.11 0.69
N GLY A 39 -13.23 -5.47 1.27
CA GLY A 39 -13.01 -6.77 1.93
C GLY A 39 -12.87 -7.97 0.99
N ILE A 40 -12.85 -7.74 -0.34
CA ILE A 40 -12.81 -8.78 -1.38
C ILE A 40 -11.66 -8.57 -2.36
N ALA A 41 -10.61 -7.91 -1.93
CA ALA A 41 -9.37 -7.65 -2.67
C ALA A 41 -9.57 -6.88 -4.02
N GLN A 42 -10.58 -6.01 -4.13
CA GLN A 42 -10.85 -5.26 -5.37
C GLN A 42 -10.51 -3.78 -5.29
N CYS A 43 -10.89 -3.08 -4.22
CA CYS A 43 -10.75 -1.61 -4.18
C CYS A 43 -9.30 -1.12 -3.98
N GLY A 44 -8.43 -1.92 -3.41
CA GLY A 44 -7.03 -1.58 -3.18
C GLY A 44 -6.73 -0.66 -1.99
N ALA A 45 -7.72 -0.23 -1.20
CA ALA A 45 -7.51 0.62 -0.03
C ALA A 45 -6.59 -0.03 1.02
N CYS A 46 -6.54 -1.35 1.05
CA CYS A 46 -5.76 -2.17 1.96
C CYS A 46 -4.39 -2.61 1.40
N THR A 47 -3.92 -2.03 0.31
CA THR A 47 -2.66 -2.44 -0.33
C THR A 47 -1.47 -2.24 0.61
N VAL A 48 -0.69 -3.29 0.79
CA VAL A 48 0.60 -3.34 1.48
C VAL A 48 1.62 -4.02 0.58
N HIS A 49 2.91 -3.96 0.90
CA HIS A 49 3.90 -4.81 0.24
C HIS A 49 4.14 -6.08 1.05
N VAL A 50 4.15 -7.21 0.39
CA VAL A 50 4.54 -8.51 0.96
C VAL A 50 5.70 -9.03 0.11
N ASP A 51 6.89 -9.15 0.71
CA ASP A 51 8.14 -9.45 0.01
C ASP A 51 8.39 -8.54 -1.22
N GLY A 52 8.03 -7.25 -1.09
CA GLY A 52 8.21 -6.24 -2.13
C GLY A 52 7.12 -6.21 -3.20
N VAL A 53 6.12 -7.09 -3.14
CA VAL A 53 4.98 -7.14 -4.08
C VAL A 53 3.77 -6.46 -3.47
N ALA A 54 3.12 -5.57 -4.23
CA ALA A 54 1.87 -4.96 -3.80
C ALA A 54 0.76 -6.01 -3.71
N MET A 55 0.20 -6.18 -2.52
CA MET A 55 -0.88 -7.13 -2.25
C MET A 55 -2.00 -6.47 -1.46
N ARG A 56 -3.22 -6.93 -1.68
CA ARG A 56 -4.41 -6.46 -0.97
C ARG A 56 -4.61 -7.26 0.30
N SER A 57 -4.24 -6.68 1.43
CA SER A 57 -4.17 -7.36 2.73
C SER A 57 -5.51 -7.91 3.24
N CYS A 58 -6.65 -7.44 2.72
CA CYS A 58 -7.95 -8.04 3.04
C CYS A 58 -8.17 -9.42 2.40
N GLY A 59 -7.40 -9.76 1.36
CA GLY A 59 -7.43 -11.04 0.66
C GLY A 59 -6.24 -11.96 0.96
N VAL A 60 -5.36 -11.57 1.89
CA VAL A 60 -4.22 -12.38 2.34
C VAL A 60 -4.46 -12.79 3.78
N THR A 61 -4.29 -14.05 4.11
CA THR A 61 -4.42 -14.54 5.49
C THR A 61 -3.14 -14.32 6.30
N VAL A 62 -3.27 -14.29 7.62
CA VAL A 62 -2.11 -14.21 8.52
C VAL A 62 -1.16 -15.37 8.29
N SER A 63 -1.67 -16.59 8.11
CA SER A 63 -0.85 -17.78 7.83
C SER A 63 -0.02 -17.66 6.55
N GLU A 64 -0.57 -17.05 5.49
CA GLU A 64 0.15 -16.79 4.24
C GLU A 64 1.24 -15.71 4.39
N ALA A 65 1.10 -14.84 5.39
CA ALA A 65 2.02 -13.73 5.63
C ALA A 65 3.17 -14.07 6.60
N VAL A 66 3.07 -15.18 7.33
CA VAL A 66 4.13 -15.63 8.26
C VAL A 66 5.44 -15.84 7.49
N GLY A 67 6.53 -15.32 8.05
CA GLY A 67 7.87 -15.43 7.48
C GLY A 67 8.16 -14.46 6.31
N LYS A 68 7.18 -13.66 5.90
CA LYS A 68 7.34 -12.65 4.84
C LYS A 68 7.59 -11.26 5.40
N GLN A 69 8.27 -10.44 4.63
CA GLN A 69 8.50 -9.03 4.94
C GLN A 69 7.28 -8.20 4.53
N ILE A 70 6.59 -7.64 5.49
CA ILE A 70 5.40 -6.81 5.27
C ILE A 70 5.81 -5.35 5.46
N ILE A 71 5.53 -4.51 4.46
CA ILE A 71 5.70 -3.06 4.55
C ILE A 71 4.32 -2.41 4.40
N THR A 72 3.95 -1.63 5.39
CA THR A 72 2.74 -0.80 5.36
C THR A 72 3.08 0.64 4.98
N ILE A 73 2.07 1.50 4.82
CA ILE A 73 2.27 2.92 4.51
C ILE A 73 3.13 3.62 5.59
N GLU A 74 3.02 3.21 6.84
CA GLU A 74 3.82 3.75 7.95
C GLU A 74 5.31 3.40 7.85
N GLY A 75 5.63 2.32 7.14
CA GLY A 75 7.01 1.87 6.94
C GLY A 75 7.59 2.18 5.55
N LEU A 76 6.83 2.82 4.66
CA LEU A 76 7.27 3.11 3.30
C LEU A 76 8.38 4.17 3.27
N ALA A 77 8.26 5.21 4.09
CA ALA A 77 9.25 6.27 4.21
C ALA A 77 10.40 5.85 5.15
N SER A 78 11.59 6.34 4.87
CA SER A 78 12.72 6.23 5.79
C SER A 78 12.59 7.26 6.91
N THR A 79 13.28 7.03 8.03
CA THR A 79 13.30 7.97 9.16
C THR A 79 13.76 9.35 8.73
N GLY A 80 12.91 10.35 8.89
CA GLY A 80 13.20 11.77 8.64
C GLY A 80 13.03 12.23 7.19
N ALA A 81 12.60 11.37 6.25
CA ALA A 81 12.33 11.76 4.87
C ALA A 81 11.11 11.02 4.31
N LEU A 82 10.31 11.71 3.51
CA LEU A 82 9.22 11.09 2.76
C LEU A 82 9.77 10.20 1.63
N HIS A 83 9.01 9.18 1.27
CA HIS A 83 9.27 8.43 0.05
C HIS A 83 8.98 9.31 -1.18
N LYS A 84 9.72 9.14 -2.28
CA LYS A 84 9.56 9.94 -3.51
C LYS A 84 8.11 10.03 -4.02
N VAL A 85 7.37 8.94 -3.91
CA VAL A 85 5.94 8.92 -4.25
C VAL A 85 5.14 9.82 -3.32
N GLN A 86 5.41 9.81 -2.03
CA GLN A 86 4.73 10.70 -1.06
C GLN A 86 5.06 12.17 -1.32
N GLU A 87 6.30 12.49 -1.65
CA GLU A 87 6.70 13.85 -2.04
C GLU A 87 5.94 14.32 -3.29
N ALA A 88 5.82 13.45 -4.31
CA ALA A 88 5.07 13.76 -5.52
C ALA A 88 3.57 13.92 -5.25
N TRP A 89 3.01 13.15 -4.31
CA TRP A 89 1.61 13.30 -3.87
C TRP A 89 1.33 14.66 -3.27
N VAL A 90 2.24 15.15 -2.43
CA VAL A 90 2.15 16.50 -1.85
C VAL A 90 2.32 17.57 -2.94
N ALA A 91 3.32 17.44 -3.79
CA ALA A 91 3.64 18.42 -4.83
C ALA A 91 2.54 18.58 -5.90
N ASN A 92 1.77 17.52 -6.16
CA ASN A 92 0.70 17.51 -7.18
C ASN A 92 -0.71 17.59 -6.55
N ASP A 93 -0.85 17.88 -5.25
CA ASP A 93 -2.13 17.97 -4.54
C ASP A 93 -3.08 16.79 -4.84
N VAL A 94 -2.54 15.57 -4.85
CA VAL A 94 -3.29 14.38 -5.27
C VAL A 94 -4.49 14.07 -4.37
N PRO A 95 -4.39 14.09 -3.02
CA PRO A 95 -5.49 13.70 -2.16
C PRO A 95 -6.68 14.65 -2.20
N GLN A 96 -7.89 14.08 -2.14
CA GLN A 96 -9.11 14.81 -1.77
C GLN A 96 -9.56 14.35 -0.38
N CYS A 97 -10.44 13.32 -0.25
CA CYS A 97 -10.79 12.80 1.07
C CYS A 97 -9.63 12.06 1.76
N GLY A 98 -8.67 11.55 0.99
CA GLY A 98 -7.48 10.87 1.48
C GLY A 98 -7.65 9.39 1.80
N TYR A 99 -8.86 8.85 1.81
CA TYR A 99 -9.13 7.49 2.30
C TYR A 99 -8.43 6.39 1.47
N CYS A 100 -8.43 6.49 0.15
CA CYS A 100 -7.80 5.52 -0.75
C CYS A 100 -6.29 5.73 -0.90
N GLN A 101 -5.72 6.80 -0.39
CA GLN A 101 -4.39 7.26 -0.80
C GLN A 101 -3.25 6.41 -0.23
N SER A 102 -3.38 5.87 0.98
CA SER A 102 -2.37 4.96 1.52
C SER A 102 -2.20 3.72 0.63
N GLY A 103 -3.29 3.09 0.24
CA GLY A 103 -3.27 1.96 -0.69
C GLY A 103 -2.79 2.33 -2.09
N MET A 104 -3.19 3.50 -2.60
CA MET A 104 -2.77 4.03 -3.89
C MET A 104 -1.25 4.27 -3.93
N ILE A 105 -0.70 4.92 -2.93
CA ILE A 105 0.74 5.18 -2.79
C ILE A 105 1.52 3.86 -2.74
N MET A 106 1.06 2.87 -1.98
CA MET A 106 1.72 1.57 -1.89
C MET A 106 1.73 0.85 -3.25
N ALA A 107 0.62 0.88 -3.98
CA ALA A 107 0.53 0.31 -5.34
C ALA A 107 1.49 1.01 -6.31
N VAL A 108 1.54 2.34 -6.28
CA VAL A 108 2.41 3.13 -7.14
C VAL A 108 3.88 2.94 -6.80
N ALA A 109 4.24 2.87 -5.52
CA ALA A 109 5.62 2.62 -5.11
C ALA A 109 6.12 1.26 -5.63
N ALA A 110 5.28 0.23 -5.61
CA ALA A 110 5.60 -1.08 -6.17
C ALA A 110 5.76 -1.02 -7.71
N LEU A 111 4.84 -0.34 -8.40
CA LEU A 111 4.93 -0.15 -9.86
C LEU A 111 6.24 0.53 -10.27
N LEU A 112 6.58 1.64 -9.63
CA LEU A 112 7.80 2.40 -9.96
C LEU A 112 9.09 1.66 -9.61
N LYS A 113 9.05 0.74 -8.65
CA LYS A 113 10.18 -0.14 -8.37
C LYS A 113 10.38 -1.17 -9.47
N GLU A 114 9.29 -1.73 -10.00
CA GLU A 114 9.33 -2.70 -11.09
C GLU A 114 9.58 -2.04 -12.45
N LYS A 115 8.86 -0.95 -12.71
CA LYS A 115 8.97 -0.15 -13.95
C LYS A 115 9.25 1.31 -13.59
N PRO A 116 10.52 1.74 -13.57
CA PRO A 116 10.89 3.11 -13.19
C PRO A 116 10.34 4.20 -14.10
N LYS A 117 10.01 3.87 -15.36
CA LYS A 117 9.40 4.78 -16.35
C LYS A 117 8.18 4.11 -16.99
N PRO A 118 7.07 3.99 -16.24
CA PRO A 118 5.88 3.35 -16.76
C PRO A 118 5.20 4.21 -17.84
N THR A 119 4.62 3.55 -18.83
CA THR A 119 3.72 4.19 -19.79
C THR A 119 2.33 4.35 -19.15
N ASP A 120 1.46 5.16 -19.79
CA ASP A 120 0.07 5.29 -19.35
C ASP A 120 -0.67 3.93 -19.35
N GLN A 121 -0.33 3.05 -20.29
CA GLN A 121 -0.87 1.70 -20.33
C GLN A 121 -0.41 0.89 -19.10
N ASP A 122 0.89 0.93 -18.77
CA ASP A 122 1.41 0.26 -17.56
C ASP A 122 0.71 0.74 -16.29
N ILE A 123 0.46 2.05 -16.19
CA ILE A 123 -0.26 2.67 -15.07
C ILE A 123 -1.70 2.15 -15.01
N ASN A 124 -2.41 2.14 -16.14
CA ASN A 124 -3.79 1.67 -16.20
C ASN A 124 -3.94 0.19 -15.84
N GLU A 125 -2.97 -0.64 -16.21
CA GLU A 125 -2.96 -2.07 -15.91
C GLU A 125 -2.60 -2.37 -14.45
N ALA A 126 -1.63 -1.62 -13.89
CA ALA A 126 -1.11 -1.88 -12.55
C ALA A 126 -1.94 -1.20 -11.45
N ILE A 127 -2.42 0.03 -11.69
CA ILE A 127 -3.14 0.81 -10.69
C ILE A 127 -4.64 0.62 -10.88
N THR A 128 -5.15 -0.45 -10.32
CA THR A 128 -6.57 -0.80 -10.31
C THR A 128 -7.29 -0.35 -9.02
N ASN A 129 -6.60 0.40 -8.17
CA ASN A 129 -7.14 0.99 -6.95
C ASN A 129 -8.28 1.95 -7.27
N ILE A 130 -9.32 1.95 -6.43
CA ILE A 130 -10.51 2.78 -6.62
C ILE A 130 -10.40 4.06 -5.80
N CYS A 131 -10.65 5.20 -6.42
CA CYS A 131 -10.80 6.50 -5.78
C CYS A 131 -12.19 7.06 -6.05
N ARG A 132 -13.03 7.20 -5.01
CA ARG A 132 -14.39 7.74 -5.15
C ARG A 132 -14.39 9.22 -5.51
N CYS A 133 -13.38 9.97 -5.10
CA CYS A 133 -13.19 11.38 -5.44
C CYS A 133 -12.68 11.60 -6.86
N GLY A 134 -12.16 10.56 -7.53
CA GLY A 134 -11.74 10.62 -8.91
C GLY A 134 -10.38 11.29 -9.14
N THR A 135 -9.40 11.10 -8.24
CA THR A 135 -8.06 11.73 -8.33
C THR A 135 -7.11 11.06 -9.33
N PHE A 136 -7.60 10.25 -10.26
CA PHE A 136 -6.77 9.45 -11.16
C PHE A 136 -5.87 10.27 -12.08
N GLN A 137 -6.30 11.45 -12.51
CA GLN A 137 -5.47 12.33 -13.32
C GLN A 137 -4.26 12.82 -12.54
N GLN A 138 -4.46 13.35 -11.33
CA GLN A 138 -3.40 13.79 -10.44
C GLN A 138 -2.46 12.65 -10.04
N VAL A 139 -3.00 11.44 -9.82
CA VAL A 139 -2.19 10.23 -9.58
C VAL A 139 -1.26 9.96 -10.77
N ARG A 140 -1.77 10.02 -11.99
CA ARG A 140 -0.97 9.80 -13.21
C ARG A 140 0.12 10.86 -13.36
N GLU A 141 -0.21 12.13 -13.16
CA GLU A 141 0.75 13.24 -13.19
C GLU A 141 1.85 13.06 -12.14
N ALA A 142 1.49 12.67 -10.92
CA ALA A 142 2.45 12.40 -9.87
C ALA A 142 3.36 11.20 -10.18
N ILE A 143 2.84 10.14 -10.78
CA ILE A 143 3.64 8.99 -11.22
C ILE A 143 4.67 9.43 -12.27
N HIS A 144 4.26 10.18 -13.29
CA HIS A 144 5.18 10.69 -14.31
C HIS A 144 6.19 11.68 -13.73
N ALA A 145 5.81 12.50 -12.76
CA ALA A 145 6.73 13.39 -12.06
C ALA A 145 7.86 12.63 -11.36
N VAL A 146 7.54 11.54 -10.67
CA VAL A 146 8.56 10.67 -10.04
C VAL A 146 9.42 9.97 -11.09
N ALA A 147 8.82 9.48 -12.16
CA ALA A 147 9.50 8.74 -13.22
C ALA A 147 10.50 9.59 -14.01
N ASN A 148 10.29 10.90 -14.06
CA ASN A 148 11.11 11.85 -14.82
C ASN A 148 12.04 12.70 -13.94
N ALA A 149 12.01 12.46 -12.63
CA ALA A 149 12.85 13.17 -11.67
C ALA A 149 14.32 12.70 -11.68
#